data_ca37b84c4ddf72d7d3a70f486c0a4527
#
_entry.id   ca37b84c4ddf72d7d3a70f486c0a4527
#
_cell.length_a   1.000
_cell.length_b   1.000
_cell.length_c   1.000
_cell.angle_alpha   90.00
_cell.angle_beta   90.00
_cell.angle_gamma   90.00
#
_symmetry.space_group_name_H-M   'P 1'
#
loop_
_entity.id
_entity.type
_entity.pdbx_description
1 polymer ?
#
loop_
_entity_poly.entity_id
_entity_poly.type
_entity_poly.pdbx_seq_one_letter_code
_entity_poly.pdbx_strand_id
1 'polypeptide(L)'
;MKKFFIYLSLGLTGAFLHADQKITISGNDLMQFDIKEFTVTAGEKVELEFNNTGNLPKIAMGHNLVVLKAGISGIQFGQKVMGMGASATNPLPEASKDDVLAATKLLGPGESDTITFTAPSEPGVHQYVCTFPGHFAMMRGNMTVK
;
A
#
# COMPACT_ATOMS: atom_id res chain seq x y z
N MET A 1 2.28 -56.29 38.36
CA MET A 1 1.97 -54.86 38.47
C MET A 1 2.67 -54.10 37.35
N LYS A 2 1.94 -53.73 36.29
CA LYS A 2 2.46 -52.96 35.12
C LYS A 2 2.27 -51.50 35.41
N LYS A 3 3.39 -50.73 35.53
CA LYS A 3 3.35 -49.27 35.70
C LYS A 3 3.20 -48.61 34.32
N PHE A 4 2.07 -47.95 34.11
CA PHE A 4 1.85 -47.07 32.94
C PHE A 4 2.50 -45.71 33.22
N PHE A 5 3.49 -45.33 32.40
CA PHE A 5 4.02 -43.98 32.36
C PHE A 5 3.21 -43.18 31.34
N ILE A 6 2.47 -42.17 31.80
CA ILE A 6 1.81 -41.19 30.97
C ILE A 6 2.83 -40.07 30.67
N TYR A 7 3.26 -39.99 29.41
CA TYR A 7 4.04 -38.83 28.93
C TYR A 7 3.09 -37.68 28.62
N LEU A 8 3.12 -36.66 29.46
CA LEU A 8 2.42 -35.41 29.24
C LEU A 8 3.29 -34.57 28.30
N SER A 9 2.96 -34.56 27.01
CA SER A 9 3.62 -33.68 26.03
C SER A 9 3.11 -32.24 26.21
N LEU A 10 3.95 -31.41 26.79
CA LEU A 10 3.70 -29.97 26.91
C LEU A 10 3.94 -29.35 25.51
N GLY A 11 2.86 -29.12 24.77
CA GLY A 11 2.91 -28.41 23.49
C GLY A 11 3.27 -26.94 23.72
N LEU A 12 4.50 -26.58 23.40
CA LEU A 12 4.96 -25.19 23.41
C LEU A 12 4.36 -24.47 22.17
N THR A 13 3.20 -23.82 22.34
CA THR A 13 2.64 -22.93 21.33
C THR A 13 3.50 -21.66 21.30
N GLY A 14 4.46 -21.63 20.38
CA GLY A 14 5.23 -20.43 20.12
C GLY A 14 4.31 -19.34 19.58
N ALA A 15 4.07 -18.28 20.36
CA ALA A 15 3.48 -17.06 19.86
C ALA A 15 4.48 -16.42 18.87
N PHE A 16 4.18 -16.46 17.58
CA PHE A 16 4.91 -15.69 16.60
C PHE A 16 4.62 -14.22 16.89
N LEU A 17 5.62 -13.49 17.39
CA LEU A 17 5.58 -12.03 17.47
C LEU A 17 5.61 -11.51 16.02
N HIS A 18 4.47 -11.09 15.52
CA HIS A 18 4.39 -10.38 14.25
C HIS A 18 4.99 -8.98 14.46
N ALA A 19 6.11 -8.72 13.80
CA ALA A 19 6.70 -7.39 13.82
C ALA A 19 5.93 -6.48 12.86
N ASP A 20 5.43 -5.34 13.35
CA ASP A 20 4.85 -4.32 12.49
C ASP A 20 5.92 -3.78 11.53
N GLN A 21 5.70 -3.90 10.23
CA GLN A 21 6.62 -3.37 9.21
C GLN A 21 6.25 -1.92 8.91
N LYS A 22 7.19 -1.01 9.19
CA LYS A 22 6.99 0.43 8.93
C LYS A 22 7.71 0.85 7.67
N ILE A 23 6.97 1.46 6.76
CA ILE A 23 7.46 1.98 5.48
C ILE A 23 7.07 3.44 5.39
N THR A 24 8.04 4.31 5.09
CA THR A 24 7.77 5.73 4.80
C THR A 24 8.12 6.02 3.36
N ILE A 25 7.17 6.58 2.61
CA ILE A 25 7.32 6.95 1.20
C ILE A 25 6.96 8.42 1.06
N SER A 26 7.72 9.16 0.23
CA SER A 26 7.43 10.55 -0.08
C SER A 26 7.11 10.75 -1.56
N GLY A 27 6.23 11.70 -1.85
CA GLY A 27 5.96 12.19 -3.21
C GLY A 27 6.36 13.66 -3.35
N ASN A 28 6.68 14.09 -4.57
CA ASN A 28 7.14 15.43 -4.87
C ASN A 28 6.50 16.04 -6.12
N ASP A 29 6.77 17.32 -6.39
CA ASP A 29 6.22 18.06 -7.54
C ASP A 29 6.73 17.56 -8.92
N LEU A 30 7.66 16.61 -8.96
CA LEU A 30 8.09 15.92 -10.19
C LEU A 30 7.23 14.69 -10.49
N MET A 31 6.12 14.48 -9.76
CA MET A 31 5.25 13.30 -9.87
C MET A 31 6.03 11.99 -9.67
N GLN A 32 6.85 11.94 -8.62
CA GLN A 32 7.67 10.78 -8.31
C GLN A 32 7.53 10.38 -6.85
N PHE A 33 7.51 9.06 -6.60
CA PHE A 33 7.80 8.50 -5.29
C PHE A 33 9.32 8.38 -5.12
N ASP A 34 9.82 8.69 -3.93
CA ASP A 34 11.24 8.51 -3.58
C ASP A 34 11.63 7.04 -3.49
N ILE A 35 10.73 6.18 -2.98
CA ILE A 35 10.87 4.74 -2.98
C ILE A 35 10.03 4.18 -4.12
N LYS A 36 10.64 3.39 -5.01
CA LYS A 36 9.97 2.75 -6.15
C LYS A 36 9.80 1.25 -5.96
N GLU A 37 10.51 0.67 -5.00
CA GLU A 37 10.44 -0.76 -4.68
C GLU A 37 10.69 -0.98 -3.20
N PHE A 38 9.85 -1.79 -2.56
CA PHE A 38 10.07 -2.27 -1.20
C PHE A 38 9.50 -3.68 -1.04
N THR A 39 9.94 -4.36 0.03
CA THR A 39 9.51 -5.74 0.33
C THR A 39 8.82 -5.79 1.67
N VAL A 40 7.76 -6.58 1.76
CA VAL A 40 7.04 -6.88 3.00
C VAL A 40 6.91 -8.39 3.17
N THR A 41 6.73 -8.84 4.41
CA THR A 41 6.52 -10.25 4.75
C THR A 41 5.03 -10.62 4.61
N ALA A 42 4.75 -11.74 3.96
CA ALA A 42 3.40 -12.26 3.77
C ALA A 42 2.64 -12.41 5.09
N GLY A 43 1.40 -11.96 5.12
CA GLY A 43 0.50 -12.05 6.27
C GLY A 43 0.83 -11.11 7.43
N GLU A 44 1.92 -10.34 7.36
CA GLU A 44 2.27 -9.40 8.43
C GLU A 44 1.57 -8.04 8.26
N LYS A 45 1.45 -7.34 9.39
CA LYS A 45 0.89 -5.99 9.43
C LYS A 45 1.90 -4.99 8.89
N VAL A 46 1.46 -4.17 7.95
CA VAL A 46 2.24 -3.08 7.34
C VAL A 46 1.64 -1.75 7.77
N GLU A 47 2.48 -0.87 8.31
CA GLU A 47 2.18 0.54 8.54
C GLU A 47 2.94 1.35 7.49
N LEU A 48 2.20 1.98 6.57
CA LEU A 48 2.77 2.78 5.50
C LEU A 48 2.39 4.24 5.70
N GLU A 49 3.40 5.06 5.92
CA GLU A 49 3.29 6.51 5.97
C GLU A 49 3.63 7.11 4.61
N PHE A 50 2.75 7.94 4.08
CA PHE A 50 2.99 8.69 2.86
C PHE A 50 3.03 10.19 3.13
N ASN A 51 4.08 10.86 2.64
CA ASN A 51 4.32 12.29 2.82
C ASN A 51 4.33 13.01 1.48
N ASN A 52 3.57 14.09 1.33
CA ASN A 52 3.72 14.99 0.19
C ASN A 52 4.75 16.08 0.52
N THR A 53 5.95 15.96 -0.05
CA THR A 53 7.06 16.92 0.12
C THR A 53 7.10 18.01 -0.95
N GLY A 54 6.08 18.08 -1.81
CA GLY A 54 5.93 19.13 -2.81
C GLY A 54 5.56 20.49 -2.20
N ASN A 55 5.48 21.49 -3.06
CA ASN A 55 5.15 22.87 -2.69
C ASN A 55 3.93 23.41 -3.47
N LEU A 56 3.51 22.70 -4.54
CA LEU A 56 2.42 23.13 -5.38
C LEU A 56 1.06 22.87 -4.74
N PRO A 57 0.05 23.71 -5.00
CA PRO A 57 -1.27 23.58 -4.40
C PRO A 57 -1.91 22.20 -4.65
N LYS A 58 -2.59 21.65 -3.66
CA LYS A 58 -3.27 20.33 -3.68
C LYS A 58 -4.18 20.12 -4.89
N ILE A 59 -4.87 21.17 -5.32
CA ILE A 59 -5.78 21.10 -6.48
C ILE A 59 -5.02 20.92 -7.81
N ALA A 60 -3.75 21.32 -7.87
CA ALA A 60 -2.91 21.24 -9.07
C ALA A 60 -1.92 20.07 -9.02
N MET A 61 -1.45 19.68 -7.83
CA MET A 61 -0.37 18.71 -7.62
C MET A 61 -0.58 17.91 -6.34
N GLY A 62 -1.81 17.53 -6.05
CA GLY A 62 -2.11 16.62 -4.95
C GLY A 62 -1.57 15.22 -5.25
N HIS A 63 -1.19 14.49 -4.20
CA HIS A 63 -0.69 13.12 -4.31
C HIS A 63 -1.43 12.20 -3.34
N ASN A 64 -1.69 10.98 -3.78
CA ASN A 64 -2.07 9.86 -2.92
C ASN A 64 -1.18 8.65 -3.25
N LEU A 65 -1.24 7.65 -2.39
CA LEU A 65 -0.60 6.37 -2.62
C LEU A 65 -1.67 5.28 -2.53
N VAL A 66 -1.87 4.56 -3.63
CA VAL A 66 -2.85 3.49 -3.75
C VAL A 66 -2.12 2.19 -4.02
N VAL A 67 -2.17 1.25 -3.08
CA VAL A 67 -1.62 -0.11 -3.24
C VAL A 67 -2.68 -0.97 -3.90
N LEU A 68 -2.32 -1.61 -5.00
CA LEU A 68 -3.23 -2.42 -5.81
C LEU A 68 -3.18 -3.90 -5.43
N LYS A 69 -4.24 -4.63 -5.71
CA LYS A 69 -4.24 -6.09 -5.62
C LYS A 69 -3.26 -6.69 -6.63
N ALA A 70 -2.86 -7.96 -6.41
CA ALA A 70 -1.91 -8.66 -7.28
C ALA A 70 -2.39 -8.69 -8.74
N GLY A 71 -1.45 -8.52 -9.68
CA GLY A 71 -1.72 -8.58 -11.11
C GLY A 71 -2.39 -7.33 -11.71
N ILE A 72 -2.73 -6.33 -10.92
CA ILE A 72 -3.29 -5.08 -11.42
C ILE A 72 -2.15 -4.13 -11.83
N SER A 73 -2.16 -3.70 -13.09
CA SER A 73 -1.21 -2.70 -13.59
C SER A 73 -1.58 -1.30 -13.13
N GLY A 74 -0.62 -0.56 -12.54
CA GLY A 74 -0.83 0.83 -12.09
C GLY A 74 -1.21 1.77 -13.24
N ILE A 75 -0.68 1.56 -14.44
CA ILE A 75 -1.05 2.35 -15.62
C ILE A 75 -2.50 2.07 -16.02
N GLN A 76 -2.87 0.80 -16.16
CA GLN A 76 -4.23 0.42 -16.53
C GLN A 76 -5.25 0.85 -15.48
N PHE A 77 -4.89 0.71 -14.19
CA PHE A 77 -5.73 1.20 -13.10
C PHE A 77 -5.90 2.72 -13.15
N GLY A 78 -4.82 3.48 -13.38
CA GLY A 78 -4.88 4.93 -13.55
C GLY A 78 -5.78 5.35 -14.72
N GLN A 79 -5.69 4.68 -15.87
CA GLN A 79 -6.58 4.89 -17.01
C GLN A 79 -8.04 4.54 -16.66
N LYS A 80 -8.26 3.44 -15.94
CA LYS A 80 -9.59 3.01 -15.49
C LYS A 80 -10.24 4.07 -14.60
N VAL A 81 -9.53 4.58 -13.58
CA VAL A 81 -10.11 5.59 -12.67
C VAL A 81 -10.35 6.92 -13.37
N MET A 82 -9.51 7.30 -14.33
CA MET A 82 -9.77 8.47 -15.19
C MET A 82 -11.06 8.30 -16.00
N GLY A 83 -11.27 7.14 -16.60
CA GLY A 83 -12.53 6.79 -17.27
C GLY A 83 -13.76 6.78 -16.37
N MET A 84 -13.57 6.57 -15.07
CA MET A 84 -14.63 6.64 -14.03
C MET A 84 -14.86 8.07 -13.51
N GLY A 85 -14.20 9.09 -14.06
CA GLY A 85 -14.36 10.48 -13.66
C GLY A 85 -13.46 10.91 -12.50
N ALA A 86 -12.30 10.27 -12.32
CA ALA A 86 -11.32 10.75 -11.36
C ALA A 86 -10.97 12.22 -11.60
N SER A 87 -10.87 12.98 -10.53
CA SER A 87 -10.63 14.41 -10.54
C SER A 87 -9.64 14.83 -9.47
N ALA A 88 -9.20 16.09 -9.52
CA ALA A 88 -8.30 16.67 -8.51
C ALA A 88 -8.90 16.69 -7.08
N THR A 89 -10.21 16.53 -6.93
CA THR A 89 -10.89 16.48 -5.63
C THR A 89 -11.38 15.07 -5.26
N ASN A 90 -11.47 14.16 -6.25
CA ASN A 90 -11.83 12.76 -6.06
C ASN A 90 -10.96 11.87 -6.96
N PRO A 91 -9.68 11.68 -6.65
CA PRO A 91 -8.76 10.93 -7.52
C PRO A 91 -8.97 9.42 -7.46
N LEU A 92 -9.73 8.90 -6.50
CA LEU A 92 -10.02 7.47 -6.33
C LEU A 92 -11.53 7.26 -6.20
N PRO A 93 -12.27 7.16 -7.32
CA PRO A 93 -13.70 6.89 -7.31
C PRO A 93 -14.05 5.61 -6.56
N GLU A 94 -15.17 5.59 -5.82
CA GLU A 94 -15.59 4.45 -4.98
C GLU A 94 -15.67 3.14 -5.77
N ALA A 95 -16.20 3.18 -6.99
CA ALA A 95 -16.36 2.01 -7.85
C ALA A 95 -15.02 1.36 -8.29
N SER A 96 -13.88 2.01 -8.05
CA SER A 96 -12.55 1.46 -8.36
C SER A 96 -11.92 0.69 -7.20
N LYS A 97 -12.49 0.75 -6.00
CA LYS A 97 -11.90 0.21 -4.77
C LYS A 97 -11.80 -1.32 -4.73
N ASP A 98 -12.54 -2.03 -5.57
CA ASP A 98 -12.44 -3.49 -5.67
C ASP A 98 -11.04 -3.97 -6.08
N ASP A 99 -10.27 -3.14 -6.79
CA ASP A 99 -8.90 -3.45 -7.21
C ASP A 99 -7.84 -2.97 -6.20
N VAL A 100 -8.27 -2.29 -5.13
CA VAL A 100 -7.38 -1.64 -4.16
C VAL A 100 -7.20 -2.52 -2.93
N LEU A 101 -5.95 -2.65 -2.48
CA LEU A 101 -5.58 -3.27 -1.21
C LEU A 101 -5.63 -2.25 -0.06
N ALA A 102 -5.02 -1.09 -0.28
CA ALA A 102 -4.99 0.01 0.68
C ALA A 102 -4.76 1.35 -0.05
N ALA A 103 -5.21 2.45 0.53
CA ALA A 103 -5.02 3.77 -0.05
C ALA A 103 -4.96 4.87 1.01
N THR A 104 -4.09 5.85 0.78
CA THR A 104 -4.06 7.09 1.56
C THR A 104 -5.11 8.08 1.05
N LYS A 105 -5.37 9.10 1.86
CA LYS A 105 -6.06 10.30 1.39
C LYS A 105 -5.25 11.02 0.30
N LEU A 106 -5.91 11.90 -0.43
CA LEU A 106 -5.20 12.89 -1.25
C LEU A 106 -4.54 13.92 -0.36
N LEU A 107 -3.23 14.13 -0.55
CA LEU A 107 -2.41 15.03 0.24
C LEU A 107 -2.02 16.28 -0.56
N GLY A 108 -2.08 17.43 0.09
CA GLY A 108 -1.47 18.68 -0.36
C GLY A 108 -0.03 18.82 0.16
N PRO A 109 0.64 19.95 -0.15
CA PRO A 109 2.03 20.17 0.25
C PRO A 109 2.20 20.15 1.78
N GLY A 110 3.18 19.37 2.24
CA GLY A 110 3.49 19.19 3.67
C GLY A 110 2.51 18.33 4.46
N GLU A 111 1.46 17.78 3.83
CA GLU A 111 0.54 16.85 4.47
C GLU A 111 1.11 15.43 4.46
N SER A 112 0.72 14.63 5.46
CA SER A 112 1.00 13.20 5.56
C SER A 112 -0.25 12.40 5.95
N ASP A 113 -0.23 11.11 5.62
CA ASP A 113 -1.25 10.14 6.01
C ASP A 113 -0.60 8.78 6.25
N THR A 114 -1.13 8.05 7.24
CA THR A 114 -0.66 6.71 7.57
C THR A 114 -1.80 5.73 7.37
N ILE A 115 -1.54 4.70 6.58
CA ILE A 115 -2.45 3.57 6.38
C ILE A 115 -1.86 2.30 6.99
N THR A 116 -2.73 1.46 7.50
CA THR A 116 -2.37 0.15 8.04
C THR A 116 -3.16 -0.92 7.30
N PHE A 117 -2.47 -1.95 6.84
CA PHE A 117 -3.09 -3.10 6.19
C PHE A 117 -2.31 -4.37 6.48
N THR A 118 -2.93 -5.52 6.26
CA THR A 118 -2.23 -6.81 6.31
C THR A 118 -1.70 -7.13 4.92
N ALA A 119 -0.41 -7.42 4.81
CA ALA A 119 0.18 -7.91 3.57
C ALA A 119 -0.54 -9.20 3.12
N PRO A 120 -0.79 -9.39 1.82
CA PRO A 120 -1.35 -10.64 1.32
C PRO A 120 -0.57 -11.86 1.81
N SER A 121 -1.26 -12.98 2.03
CA SER A 121 -0.63 -14.24 2.45
C SER A 121 0.17 -14.91 1.32
N GLU A 122 -0.21 -14.63 0.08
CA GLU A 122 0.46 -15.17 -1.09
C GLU A 122 1.60 -14.26 -1.54
N PRO A 123 2.81 -14.80 -1.76
CA PRO A 123 3.91 -14.05 -2.34
C PRO A 123 3.55 -13.49 -3.73
N GLY A 124 4.03 -12.28 -4.01
CA GLY A 124 3.74 -11.65 -5.30
C GLY A 124 4.10 -10.17 -5.33
N VAL A 125 3.92 -9.58 -6.52
CA VAL A 125 4.16 -8.14 -6.74
C VAL A 125 2.82 -7.40 -6.78
N HIS A 126 2.74 -6.35 -5.98
CA HIS A 126 1.62 -5.41 -5.91
C HIS A 126 2.13 -4.04 -6.34
N GLN A 127 1.58 -3.48 -7.40
CA GLN A 127 1.94 -2.12 -7.77
C GLN A 127 1.29 -1.11 -6.83
N TYR A 128 1.94 0.01 -6.61
CA TYR A 128 1.31 1.18 -6.00
C TYR A 128 1.45 2.38 -6.94
N VAL A 129 0.48 3.28 -6.88
CA VAL A 129 0.31 4.33 -7.88
C VAL A 129 -0.34 5.57 -7.25
N CYS A 130 0.02 6.76 -7.76
CA CYS A 130 -0.76 7.98 -7.51
C CYS A 130 -1.90 8.07 -8.54
N THR A 131 -3.12 8.27 -8.08
CA THR A 131 -4.32 8.35 -8.95
C THR A 131 -4.79 9.78 -9.18
N PHE A 132 -4.06 10.80 -8.71
CA PHE A 132 -4.31 12.17 -9.15
C PHE A 132 -4.25 12.23 -10.68
N PRO A 133 -5.14 12.96 -11.35
CA PRO A 133 -5.25 12.94 -12.81
C PRO A 133 -3.90 13.07 -13.54
N GLY A 134 -3.57 12.06 -14.33
CA GLY A 134 -2.34 11.99 -15.13
C GLY A 134 -1.08 11.51 -14.41
N HIS A 135 -1.03 11.50 -13.06
CA HIS A 135 0.18 11.16 -12.31
C HIS A 135 0.59 9.69 -12.44
N PHE A 136 -0.36 8.79 -12.62
CA PHE A 136 -0.14 7.34 -12.73
C PHE A 136 0.85 6.94 -13.82
N ALA A 137 1.05 7.78 -14.81
CA ALA A 137 2.00 7.50 -15.90
C ALA A 137 3.46 7.43 -15.39
N MET A 138 3.81 8.25 -14.40
CA MET A 138 5.17 8.36 -13.85
C MET A 138 5.24 7.97 -12.37
N MET A 139 4.21 8.27 -11.57
CA MET A 139 4.21 8.14 -10.12
C MET A 139 3.66 6.78 -9.69
N ARG A 140 4.54 5.77 -9.72
CA ARG A 140 4.22 4.37 -9.36
C ARG A 140 5.46 3.61 -8.88
N GLY A 141 5.23 2.49 -8.21
CA GLY A 141 6.26 1.58 -7.74
C GLY A 141 5.71 0.18 -7.46
N ASN A 142 6.53 -0.69 -6.87
CA ASN A 142 6.23 -2.08 -6.59
C ASN A 142 6.44 -2.39 -5.11
N MET A 143 5.46 -3.03 -4.51
CA MET A 143 5.56 -3.73 -3.23
C MET A 143 5.69 -5.23 -3.53
N THR A 144 6.76 -5.86 -3.07
CA THR A 144 6.96 -7.30 -3.18
C THR A 144 6.61 -7.97 -1.86
N VAL A 145 5.68 -8.91 -1.89
CA VAL A 145 5.34 -9.79 -0.77
C VAL A 145 6.19 -11.05 -0.86
N LYS A 146 6.90 -11.41 0.23
CA LYS A 146 7.75 -12.61 0.34
C LYS A 146 7.38 -13.43 1.57
#